data_191393d4b68b06e18d99913ab29ee01e
#
_entry.id   191393d4b68b06e18d99913ab29ee01e
#
_cell.length_a   1.000
_cell.length_b   1.000
_cell.length_c   1.000
_cell.angle_alpha   90.00
_cell.angle_beta   90.00
_cell.angle_gamma   90.00
#
_symmetry.space_group_name_H-M   'P 1'
#
loop_
_entity.id
_entity.type
_entity.pdbx_description
1 polymer ?
#
loop_
_entity_poly.entity_id
_entity_poly.type
_entity_poly.pdbx_seq_one_letter_code
_entity_poly.pdbx_strand_id
1 'polypeptide(L)'
;MAALRPFHLAFPVRSLEEARAFYGTLLGCEEGRSSSEWVDFDFFGHQIVAHLTPNVEEHKAQNLVDGAAVPVRHFGIILTMRAWRELAERLKQANAHFLIGPQVRFRGEPGEQATFFVLDPSGNALEFKAFDDDARVFAR
;
A
#
# COMPACT_ATOMS: atom_id res chain seq x y z
N MET A 1 -16.08 17.47 -15.02
CA MET A 1 -15.55 16.12 -14.73
C MET A 1 -16.16 15.59 -13.43
N ALA A 2 -16.59 14.36 -13.44
CA ALA A 2 -17.05 13.74 -12.20
C ALA A 2 -15.87 13.50 -11.25
N ALA A 3 -16.07 13.77 -9.96
CA ALA A 3 -15.07 13.43 -8.94
C ALA A 3 -14.88 11.92 -8.89
N LEU A 4 -13.64 11.50 -8.67
CA LEU A 4 -13.34 10.09 -8.46
C LEU A 4 -14.05 9.59 -7.20
N ARG A 5 -14.78 8.48 -7.31
CA ARG A 5 -15.45 7.88 -6.15
C ARG A 5 -14.44 7.07 -5.31
N PRO A 6 -14.56 7.11 -3.98
CA PRO A 6 -13.70 6.28 -3.13
C PRO A 6 -13.85 4.79 -3.44
N PHE A 7 -12.70 4.14 -3.57
CA PHE A 7 -12.63 2.68 -3.63
C PHE A 7 -12.76 2.12 -2.20
N HIS A 8 -13.32 0.93 -2.07
CA HIS A 8 -13.46 0.23 -0.80
C HIS A 8 -12.72 -1.10 -0.83
N LEU A 9 -11.92 -1.38 0.19
CA LEU A 9 -11.19 -2.64 0.34
C LEU A 9 -11.24 -3.09 1.79
N ALA A 10 -11.61 -4.34 2.02
CA ALA A 10 -11.51 -4.99 3.33
C ALA A 10 -10.39 -6.02 3.30
N PHE A 11 -9.60 -6.10 4.37
CA PHE A 11 -8.46 -7.02 4.46
C PHE A 11 -8.25 -7.50 5.89
N PRO A 12 -7.66 -8.69 6.08
CA PRO A 12 -7.48 -9.25 7.40
C PRO A 12 -6.24 -8.70 8.11
N VAL A 13 -6.36 -8.49 9.41
CA VAL A 13 -5.23 -8.16 10.28
C VAL A 13 -5.28 -8.99 11.55
N ARG A 14 -4.13 -9.28 12.12
CA ARG A 14 -4.03 -10.05 13.38
C ARG A 14 -4.25 -9.20 14.62
N SER A 15 -4.11 -7.88 14.50
CA SER A 15 -4.22 -6.94 15.62
C SER A 15 -4.68 -5.59 15.13
N LEU A 16 -5.74 -5.05 15.73
CA LEU A 16 -6.20 -3.69 15.41
C LEU A 16 -5.23 -2.63 15.91
N GLU A 17 -4.57 -2.88 17.05
CA GLU A 17 -3.55 -1.97 17.57
C GLU A 17 -2.38 -1.82 16.60
N GLU A 18 -1.87 -2.94 16.08
CA GLU A 18 -0.81 -2.92 15.08
C GLU A 18 -1.25 -2.25 13.77
N ALA A 19 -2.51 -2.48 13.35
CA ALA A 19 -3.07 -1.82 12.18
C ALA A 19 -3.15 -0.30 12.37
N ARG A 20 -3.57 0.16 13.53
CA ARG A 20 -3.59 1.59 13.84
C ARG A 20 -2.20 2.21 13.82
N ALA A 21 -1.20 1.50 14.36
CA ALA A 21 0.18 1.99 14.34
C ALA A 21 0.71 2.09 12.91
N PHE A 22 0.43 1.10 12.06
CA PHE A 22 0.91 1.09 10.69
C PHE A 22 0.13 2.07 9.79
N TYR A 23 -1.18 1.89 9.66
CA TYR A 23 -1.98 2.70 8.74
C TYR A 23 -2.23 4.10 9.28
N GLY A 24 -2.54 4.22 10.56
CA GLY A 24 -2.83 5.51 11.18
C GLY A 24 -1.59 6.34 11.43
N THR A 25 -0.63 5.82 12.16
CA THR A 25 0.55 6.59 12.57
C THR A 25 1.62 6.63 11.48
N LEU A 26 2.05 5.48 10.98
CA LEU A 26 3.16 5.41 10.02
C LEU A 26 2.78 5.92 8.63
N LEU A 27 1.66 5.45 8.08
CA LEU A 27 1.18 5.92 6.78
C LEU A 27 0.45 7.27 6.86
N GLY A 28 0.02 7.68 8.04
CA GLY A 28 -0.66 8.97 8.23
C GLY A 28 -2.12 8.99 7.77
N CYS A 29 -2.78 7.83 7.72
CA CYS A 29 -4.18 7.75 7.34
C CYS A 29 -5.08 8.06 8.53
N GLU A 30 -6.04 8.96 8.36
CA GLU A 30 -7.02 9.24 9.41
C GLU A 30 -7.90 8.03 9.66
N GLU A 31 -8.14 7.74 10.94
CA GLU A 31 -9.04 6.68 11.36
C GLU A 31 -10.49 7.15 11.24
N GLY A 32 -11.34 6.34 10.64
CA GLY A 32 -12.76 6.59 10.58
C GLY A 32 -13.50 5.90 11.72
N ARG A 33 -14.51 5.10 11.37
CA ARG A 33 -15.26 4.34 12.38
C ARG A 33 -14.53 3.05 12.73
N SER A 34 -14.86 2.51 13.89
CA SER A 34 -14.30 1.25 14.36
C SER A 34 -15.26 0.50 15.29
N SER A 35 -14.96 -0.77 15.49
CA SER A 35 -15.58 -1.60 16.51
C SER A 35 -14.47 -2.41 17.20
N SER A 36 -14.85 -3.38 18.02
CA SER A 36 -13.86 -4.31 18.58
C SER A 36 -13.26 -5.27 17.55
N GLU A 37 -13.82 -5.33 16.34
CA GLU A 37 -13.44 -6.32 15.32
C GLU A 37 -12.91 -5.71 14.03
N TRP A 38 -13.04 -4.40 13.83
CA TRP A 38 -12.58 -3.75 12.62
C TRP A 38 -12.28 -2.27 12.84
N VAL A 39 -11.52 -1.68 11.94
CA VAL A 39 -11.22 -0.25 11.91
C VAL A 39 -11.11 0.24 10.46
N ASP A 40 -11.78 1.38 10.18
CA ASP A 40 -11.72 2.07 8.88
C ASP A 40 -10.57 3.06 8.87
N PHE A 41 -9.95 3.23 7.71
CA PHE A 41 -8.99 4.32 7.47
C PHE A 41 -9.33 5.05 6.18
N ASP A 42 -9.08 6.35 6.18
CA ASP A 42 -9.01 7.15 4.96
C ASP A 42 -7.64 6.92 4.31
N PHE A 43 -7.60 6.00 3.35
CA PHE A 43 -6.38 5.63 2.64
C PHE A 43 -6.27 6.46 1.37
N PHE A 44 -5.65 7.63 1.50
CA PHE A 44 -5.44 8.55 0.38
C PHE A 44 -6.74 8.87 -0.39
N GLY A 45 -7.83 9.08 0.34
CA GLY A 45 -9.15 9.35 -0.21
C GLY A 45 -10.01 8.12 -0.49
N HIS A 46 -9.49 6.93 -0.26
CA HIS A 46 -10.23 5.67 -0.40
C HIS A 46 -10.50 5.05 0.96
N GLN A 47 -11.53 4.22 1.04
CA GLN A 47 -11.85 3.54 2.30
C GLN A 47 -11.21 2.15 2.34
N ILE A 48 -10.34 1.92 3.31
CA ILE A 48 -9.87 0.58 3.63
C ILE A 48 -10.34 0.17 5.01
N VAL A 49 -10.61 -1.11 5.20
CA VAL A 49 -11.12 -1.64 6.47
C VAL A 49 -10.25 -2.82 6.91
N ALA A 50 -9.57 -2.64 8.03
CA ALA A 50 -8.81 -3.72 8.66
C ALA A 50 -9.76 -4.54 9.53
N HIS A 51 -9.95 -5.82 9.18
CA HIS A 51 -10.78 -6.76 9.96
C HIS A 51 -9.91 -7.66 10.82
N LEU A 52 -10.20 -7.69 12.13
CA LEU A 52 -9.51 -8.55 13.05
C LEU A 52 -9.78 -10.02 12.70
N THR A 53 -8.73 -10.72 12.34
CA THR A 53 -8.77 -12.13 11.97
C THR A 53 -7.64 -12.84 12.72
N PRO A 54 -7.91 -13.45 13.87
CA PRO A 54 -6.85 -13.96 14.76
C PRO A 54 -5.88 -14.95 14.12
N ASN A 55 -6.35 -15.72 13.15
CA ASN A 55 -5.54 -16.72 12.46
C ASN A 55 -5.30 -16.29 11.00
N VAL A 56 -4.73 -15.09 10.79
CA VAL A 56 -4.38 -14.65 9.45
C VAL A 56 -3.29 -15.56 8.89
N GLU A 57 -3.63 -16.30 7.84
CA GLU A 57 -2.65 -17.08 7.10
C GLU A 57 -1.95 -16.18 6.09
N GLU A 58 -0.63 -16.39 5.94
CA GLU A 58 0.13 -15.72 4.89
C GLU A 58 -0.44 -16.13 3.52
N HIS A 59 -0.51 -15.16 2.62
CA HIS A 59 -0.91 -15.43 1.24
C HIS A 59 0.10 -16.35 0.57
N LYS A 60 -0.37 -17.51 0.12
CA LYS A 60 0.48 -18.49 -0.58
C LYS A 60 0.63 -18.16 -2.06
N ALA A 61 -0.33 -17.45 -2.66
CA ALA A 61 -0.25 -17.05 -4.06
C ALA A 61 0.74 -15.90 -4.20
N GLN A 62 1.79 -16.10 -4.99
CA GLN A 62 2.86 -15.12 -5.20
C GLN A 62 3.27 -15.09 -6.67
N ASN A 63 3.66 -13.90 -7.13
CA ASN A 63 4.30 -13.73 -8.44
C ASN A 63 5.69 -13.14 -8.25
N LEU A 64 6.58 -13.45 -9.17
CA LEU A 64 7.89 -12.82 -9.18
C LEU A 64 7.77 -11.41 -9.79
N VAL A 65 8.25 -10.42 -9.05
CA VAL A 65 8.38 -9.04 -9.50
C VAL A 65 9.85 -8.66 -9.32
N ASP A 66 10.53 -8.41 -10.42
CA ASP A 66 11.98 -8.11 -10.44
C ASP A 66 12.80 -9.10 -9.60
N GLY A 67 12.46 -10.38 -9.70
CA GLY A 67 13.14 -11.47 -8.98
C GLY A 67 12.70 -11.69 -7.54
N ALA A 68 11.82 -10.85 -6.97
CA ALA A 68 11.29 -11.01 -5.64
C ALA A 68 9.89 -11.64 -5.66
N ALA A 69 9.62 -12.57 -4.74
CA ALA A 69 8.30 -13.16 -4.56
C ALA A 69 7.38 -12.13 -3.88
N VAL A 70 6.33 -11.73 -4.57
CA VAL A 70 5.36 -10.73 -4.08
C VAL A 70 4.00 -11.39 -3.90
N PRO A 71 3.35 -11.22 -2.74
CA PRO A 71 2.01 -11.73 -2.55
C PRO A 71 1.03 -11.20 -3.59
N VAL A 72 0.18 -12.08 -4.08
CA VAL A 72 -1.02 -11.73 -4.83
C VAL A 72 -2.17 -12.32 -4.01
N ARG A 73 -2.97 -11.49 -3.44
CA ARG A 73 -3.25 -10.08 -3.67
C ARG A 73 -2.30 -9.13 -2.94
N HIS A 74 -2.16 -7.95 -3.50
CA HIS A 74 -1.57 -6.78 -2.84
C HIS A 74 -2.35 -5.53 -3.27
N PHE A 75 -2.20 -4.43 -2.54
CA PHE A 75 -2.88 -3.19 -2.86
C PHE A 75 -1.99 -1.99 -2.54
N GLY A 76 -2.39 -0.85 -3.01
CA GLY A 76 -1.65 0.38 -2.76
C GLY A 76 -2.29 1.56 -3.47
N ILE A 77 -1.50 2.60 -3.68
CA ILE A 77 -1.97 3.82 -4.31
C ILE A 77 -0.89 4.38 -5.24
N ILE A 78 -1.33 5.06 -6.28
CA ILE A 78 -0.44 5.81 -7.16
C ILE A 78 -0.37 7.23 -6.62
N LEU A 79 0.82 7.65 -6.25
CA LEU A 79 1.08 8.96 -5.65
C LEU A 79 1.75 9.89 -6.67
N THR A 80 1.79 11.18 -6.35
CA THR A 80 2.73 12.07 -7.04
C THR A 80 4.15 11.63 -6.70
N MET A 81 5.11 11.93 -7.57
CA MET A 81 6.52 11.57 -7.34
C MET A 81 7.03 12.15 -6.02
N ARG A 82 6.64 13.37 -5.70
CA ARG A 82 7.02 14.03 -4.44
C ARG A 82 6.49 13.27 -3.23
N ALA A 83 5.18 12.97 -3.21
CA ALA A 83 4.55 12.25 -2.10
C ALA A 83 5.14 10.83 -1.96
N TRP A 84 5.45 10.17 -3.08
CA TRP A 84 6.08 8.85 -3.09
C TRP A 84 7.46 8.88 -2.44
N ARG A 85 8.29 9.86 -2.80
CA ARG A 85 9.62 10.02 -2.19
C ARG A 85 9.55 10.29 -0.69
N GLU A 86 8.64 11.17 -0.28
CA GLU A 86 8.45 11.50 1.14
C GLU A 86 7.99 10.27 1.94
N LEU A 87 7.07 9.48 1.39
CA LEU A 87 6.60 8.26 2.04
C LEU A 87 7.71 7.20 2.10
N ALA A 88 8.44 6.99 1.00
CA ALA A 88 9.55 6.04 0.97
C ALA A 88 10.59 6.37 2.04
N GLU A 89 10.95 7.63 2.21
CA GLU A 89 11.92 8.07 3.21
C GLU A 89 11.39 7.84 4.63
N ARG A 90 10.14 8.18 4.89
CA ARG A 90 9.51 7.96 6.21
C ARG A 90 9.48 6.48 6.57
N LEU A 91 9.16 5.62 5.63
CA LEU A 91 9.14 4.18 5.83
C LEU A 91 10.55 3.61 6.08
N LYS A 92 11.55 4.11 5.38
CA LYS A 92 12.95 3.73 5.63
C LYS A 92 13.40 4.11 7.04
N GLN A 93 13.09 5.33 7.47
CA GLN A 93 13.45 5.82 8.82
C GLN A 93 12.74 5.01 9.91
N ALA A 94 11.55 4.50 9.64
CA ALA A 94 10.80 3.66 10.57
C ALA A 94 11.19 2.18 10.51
N ASN A 95 12.18 1.81 9.71
CA ASN A 95 12.59 0.41 9.48
C ASN A 95 11.44 -0.48 9.03
N ALA A 96 10.56 0.03 8.17
CA ALA A 96 9.47 -0.74 7.59
C ALA A 96 10.02 -1.94 6.80
N HIS A 97 9.23 -3.01 6.72
CA HIS A 97 9.64 -4.23 6.04
C HIS A 97 9.39 -4.11 4.53
N PHE A 98 10.41 -3.72 3.77
CA PHE A 98 10.34 -3.68 2.32
C PHE A 98 10.55 -5.08 1.73
N LEU A 99 9.62 -5.51 0.87
CA LEU A 99 9.82 -6.67 0.00
C LEU A 99 10.68 -6.29 -1.20
N ILE A 100 10.39 -5.11 -1.77
CA ILE A 100 11.18 -4.49 -2.83
C ILE A 100 11.37 -3.05 -2.42
N GLY A 101 12.63 -2.65 -2.25
CA GLY A 101 12.97 -1.26 -1.94
C GLY A 101 12.63 -0.30 -3.07
N PRO A 102 12.65 1.02 -2.77
CA PRO A 102 12.33 2.03 -3.78
C PRO A 102 13.21 1.89 -5.03
N GLN A 103 12.56 1.81 -6.19
CA GLN A 103 13.24 1.64 -7.49
C GLN A 103 12.40 2.17 -8.64
N VAL A 104 13.01 2.27 -9.83
CA VAL A 104 12.32 2.61 -11.08
C VAL A 104 12.23 1.36 -11.93
N ARG A 105 11.02 1.09 -12.47
CA ARG A 105 10.76 -0.02 -13.37
C ARG A 105 10.46 0.50 -14.77
N PHE A 106 10.71 -0.32 -15.78
CA PHE A 106 10.41 -0.03 -17.17
C PHE A 106 11.06 1.27 -17.68
N ARG A 107 12.33 1.51 -17.30
CA ARG A 107 13.07 2.72 -17.69
C ARG A 107 13.08 2.89 -19.21
N GLY A 108 12.71 4.10 -19.67
CA GLY A 108 12.67 4.44 -21.09
C GLY A 108 11.45 3.92 -21.84
N GLU A 109 10.54 3.19 -21.16
CA GLU A 109 9.32 2.65 -21.76
C GLU A 109 8.10 3.48 -21.33
N PRO A 110 6.96 3.38 -22.05
CA PRO A 110 5.76 4.14 -21.70
C PRO A 110 5.27 3.88 -20.26
N GLY A 111 5.51 2.69 -19.72
CA GLY A 111 5.11 2.31 -18.38
C GLY A 111 6.15 2.64 -17.30
N GLU A 112 7.17 3.46 -17.58
CA GLU A 112 8.18 3.82 -16.58
C GLU A 112 7.52 4.35 -15.30
N GLN A 113 7.87 3.75 -14.18
CA GLN A 113 7.27 4.07 -12.89
C GLN A 113 8.26 3.83 -11.74
N ALA A 114 8.14 4.65 -10.70
CA ALA A 114 8.80 4.40 -9.43
C ALA A 114 7.88 3.51 -8.59
N THR A 115 8.42 2.56 -7.85
CA THR A 115 7.65 1.64 -7.02
C THR A 115 8.44 1.18 -5.80
N PHE A 116 7.73 0.77 -4.77
CA PHE A 116 8.24 -0.08 -3.70
C PHE A 116 7.10 -0.93 -3.15
N PHE A 117 7.47 -2.06 -2.52
CA PHE A 117 6.55 -2.96 -1.83
C PHE A 117 6.94 -3.03 -0.36
N VAL A 118 5.96 -2.91 0.52
CA VAL A 118 6.15 -2.99 1.96
C VAL A 118 5.10 -3.90 2.58
N LEU A 119 5.47 -4.63 3.63
CA LEU A 119 4.52 -5.44 4.40
C LEU A 119 4.00 -4.66 5.60
N ASP A 120 2.70 -4.81 5.87
CA ASP A 120 2.15 -4.41 7.16
C ASP A 120 2.50 -5.45 8.24
N PRO A 121 2.22 -5.19 9.53
CA PRO A 121 2.54 -6.15 10.60
C PRO A 121 1.83 -7.51 10.50
N SER A 122 0.76 -7.59 9.72
CA SER A 122 0.00 -8.83 9.51
C SER A 122 0.41 -9.59 8.26
N GLY A 123 1.43 -9.11 7.52
CA GLY A 123 1.89 -9.73 6.29
C GLY A 123 1.14 -9.28 5.03
N ASN A 124 0.24 -8.31 5.12
CA ASN A 124 -0.39 -7.74 3.92
C ASN A 124 0.64 -6.94 3.14
N ALA A 125 0.71 -7.17 1.83
CA ALA A 125 1.63 -6.45 0.95
C ALA A 125 0.96 -5.21 0.36
N LEU A 126 1.68 -4.08 0.41
CA LEU A 126 1.27 -2.84 -0.22
C LEU A 126 2.30 -2.43 -1.26
N GLU A 127 1.81 -1.94 -2.40
CA GLU A 127 2.65 -1.34 -3.42
C GLU A 127 2.32 0.14 -3.57
N PHE A 128 3.35 0.99 -3.53
CA PHE A 128 3.21 2.43 -3.76
C PHE A 128 3.96 2.80 -5.03
N LYS A 129 3.25 3.42 -5.95
CA LYS A 129 3.78 3.77 -7.28
C LYS A 129 3.73 5.27 -7.50
N ALA A 130 4.58 5.74 -8.41
CA ALA A 130 4.51 7.10 -8.94
C ALA A 130 4.97 7.12 -10.38
N PHE A 131 4.37 7.99 -11.16
CA PHE A 131 4.75 8.27 -12.54
C PHE A 131 5.21 9.73 -12.63
N ASP A 132 6.13 10.05 -13.52
CA ASP A 132 6.53 11.43 -13.75
C ASP A 132 5.35 12.28 -14.24
N ASP A 133 4.47 11.64 -15.02
CA ASP A 133 3.26 12.26 -15.55
C ASP A 133 2.10 11.28 -15.33
N ASP A 134 1.10 11.71 -14.54
CA ASP A 134 -0.06 10.89 -14.23
C ASP A 134 -0.84 10.44 -15.47
N ALA A 135 -0.72 11.16 -16.58
CA ALA A 135 -1.29 10.73 -17.86
C ALA A 135 -0.72 9.40 -18.35
N ARG A 136 0.43 8.98 -17.84
CA ARG A 136 1.09 7.73 -18.22
C ARG A 136 0.63 6.49 -17.43
N VAL A 137 -0.21 6.66 -16.43
CA VAL A 137 -0.67 5.53 -15.60
C VAL A 137 -1.24 4.39 -16.46
N PHE A 138 -1.96 4.73 -17.51
CA PHE A 138 -2.56 3.76 -18.44
C PHE A 138 -1.91 3.78 -19.83
N ALA A 139 -0.69 4.27 -19.93
CA ALA A 139 0.04 4.29 -21.21
C ALA A 139 0.34 2.87 -21.72
N ARG A 140 0.30 2.70 -23.06
CA ARG A 140 0.58 1.43 -23.75
C ARG A 140 1.81 1.55 -24.63
#